data_bb45fc3a9aaa3f9b77ab4701f0a2b992
#
_entry.id   bb45fc3a9aaa3f9b77ab4701f0a2b992
#
_cell.length_a   1.000
_cell.length_b   1.000
_cell.length_c   1.000
_cell.angle_alpha   90.00
_cell.angle_beta   90.00
_cell.angle_gamma   90.00
#
_symmetry.space_group_name_H-M   'P 1'
#
loop_
_entity.id
_entity.type
_entity.pdbx_description
1 polymer ?
#
loop_
_entity_poly.entity_id
_entity_poly.type
_entity_poly.pdbx_seq_one_letter_code
_entity_poly.pdbx_strand_id
1 'polypeptide(L)'
;NIAGVIVEPLVQGAAGMKIYPPVYLKKLQSACESHSVHLIFDEIAVAFGRTGSLFVSRQHDIRPTFLCLSKGITSGYLPLAVTLTTEEIYSAFYDDYNNWKMFIHSHSYSANPLACSVANETLAIICQKDFMSRLTPKIKLMKELGQQIAEDSRWCGEFRQEGMIAALELVKNKDNKQPFPIEDRVGYKVYLEALKRGVFLRPLGDVIYFIPPLVISEEEITTMMKTARECMAVVLD
;
A
#
# COMPACT_ATOMS: atom_id res chain seq x y z
N ASN A 1 11.85 15.24 23.21
CA ASN A 1 10.40 15.43 23.05
C ASN A 1 10.00 14.90 21.67
N ILE A 2 8.96 14.07 21.62
CA ILE A 2 8.37 13.52 20.38
C ILE A 2 7.07 14.27 20.13
N ALA A 3 6.92 14.89 18.96
CA ALA A 3 5.72 15.64 18.60
C ALA A 3 4.68 14.76 17.88
N GLY A 4 5.13 13.78 17.13
CA GLY A 4 4.25 12.89 16.36
C GLY A 4 4.94 11.58 15.99
N VAL A 5 4.11 10.59 15.66
CA VAL A 5 4.52 9.28 15.10
C VAL A 5 3.83 9.11 13.78
N ILE A 6 4.60 8.88 12.71
CA ILE A 6 4.08 8.56 11.39
C ILE A 6 4.23 7.05 11.12
N VAL A 7 3.20 6.44 10.55
CA VAL A 7 3.20 5.02 10.22
C VAL A 7 2.40 4.75 8.93
N GLU A 8 2.92 3.87 8.07
CA GLU A 8 2.12 3.24 7.01
C GLU A 8 1.25 2.15 7.66
N PRO A 9 -0.09 2.30 7.72
CA PRO A 9 -0.92 1.33 8.46
C PRO A 9 -1.07 0.02 7.68
N LEU A 10 -0.95 -1.11 8.40
CA LEU A 10 -0.98 -2.51 7.97
C LEU A 10 0.18 -2.95 7.07
N VAL A 11 0.58 -2.15 6.09
CA VAL A 11 1.58 -2.54 5.10
C VAL A 11 2.65 -1.47 4.98
N GLN A 12 3.87 -1.81 5.34
CA GLN A 12 5.05 -0.98 5.08
C GLN A 12 5.58 -1.30 3.68
N GLY A 13 5.22 -0.45 2.70
CA GLY A 13 5.49 -0.70 1.30
C GLY A 13 6.97 -0.79 0.96
N ALA A 14 7.72 0.29 1.14
CA ALA A 14 9.13 0.37 0.78
C ALA A 14 10.05 -0.55 1.59
N ALA A 15 9.60 -1.01 2.76
CA ALA A 15 10.32 -1.98 3.58
C ALA A 15 10.20 -3.43 3.09
N GLY A 16 9.65 -3.66 1.90
CA GLY A 16 9.45 -4.98 1.31
C GLY A 16 8.04 -5.54 1.52
N MET A 17 7.02 -4.69 1.51
CA MET A 17 5.62 -5.07 1.74
C MET A 17 5.45 -5.82 3.07
N LYS A 18 6.09 -5.33 4.13
CA LYS A 18 5.96 -5.93 5.47
C LYS A 18 4.58 -5.67 6.01
N ILE A 19 3.88 -6.76 6.37
CA ILE A 19 2.53 -6.73 6.92
C ILE A 19 2.59 -7.01 8.40
N TYR A 20 1.82 -6.26 9.18
CA TYR A 20 1.73 -6.42 10.62
C TYR A 20 0.27 -6.37 11.11
N PRO A 21 -0.04 -7.00 12.25
CA PRO A 21 -1.42 -7.13 12.70
C PRO A 21 -2.01 -5.78 13.15
N PRO A 22 -3.33 -5.55 12.95
CA PRO A 22 -4.01 -4.30 13.31
C PRO A 22 -3.93 -3.94 14.80
N VAL A 23 -3.72 -4.93 15.67
CA VAL A 23 -3.56 -4.70 17.12
C VAL A 23 -2.39 -3.76 17.43
N TYR A 24 -1.35 -3.74 16.58
CA TYR A 24 -0.25 -2.79 16.71
C TYR A 24 -0.74 -1.34 16.59
N LEU A 25 -1.60 -1.06 15.61
CA LEU A 25 -2.14 0.28 15.37
C LEU A 25 -2.98 0.77 16.55
N LYS A 26 -3.80 -0.12 17.16
CA LYS A 26 -4.58 0.20 18.36
C LYS A 26 -3.69 0.53 19.55
N LYS A 27 -2.64 -0.26 19.77
CA LYS A 27 -1.66 0.01 20.83
C LYS A 27 -0.90 1.32 20.58
N LEU A 28 -0.55 1.59 19.32
CA LEU A 28 0.13 2.83 18.93
C LEU A 28 -0.78 4.04 19.18
N GLN A 29 -2.06 3.98 18.81
CA GLN A 29 -3.04 5.02 19.11
C GLN A 29 -3.10 5.30 20.62
N SER A 30 -3.30 4.26 21.44
CA SER A 30 -3.36 4.41 22.90
C SER A 30 -2.08 5.01 23.48
N ALA A 31 -0.91 4.63 22.98
CA ALA A 31 0.37 5.21 23.39
C ALA A 31 0.49 6.69 22.99
N CYS A 32 0.07 7.05 21.77
CA CYS A 32 0.06 8.44 21.32
C CYS A 32 -0.86 9.31 22.18
N GLU A 33 -2.09 8.82 22.44
CA GLU A 33 -3.07 9.51 23.27
C GLU A 33 -2.54 9.74 24.71
N SER A 34 -1.97 8.69 25.33
CA SER A 34 -1.46 8.78 26.71
C SER A 34 -0.26 9.73 26.89
N HIS A 35 0.45 10.03 25.82
CA HIS A 35 1.62 10.90 25.83
C HIS A 35 1.39 12.25 25.11
N SER A 36 0.16 12.55 24.69
CA SER A 36 -0.18 13.75 23.91
C SER A 36 0.71 13.90 22.66
N VAL A 37 0.91 12.80 21.95
CA VAL A 37 1.71 12.72 20.70
C VAL A 37 0.75 12.56 19.52
N HIS A 38 0.97 13.29 18.44
CA HIS A 38 0.14 13.18 17.24
C HIS A 38 0.38 11.86 16.51
N LEU A 39 -0.72 11.16 16.18
CA LEU A 39 -0.68 9.98 15.31
C LEU A 39 -0.92 10.40 13.86
N ILE A 40 -0.01 10.03 12.97
CA ILE A 40 -0.06 10.34 11.55
C ILE A 40 -0.14 9.02 10.78
N PHE A 41 -1.23 8.81 10.06
CA PHE A 41 -1.38 7.67 9.15
C PHE A 41 -0.97 8.06 7.73
N ASP A 42 0.05 7.40 7.23
CA ASP A 42 0.40 7.44 5.81
C ASP A 42 -0.39 6.37 5.06
N GLU A 43 -1.62 6.71 4.64
CA GLU A 43 -2.45 5.82 3.83
C GLU A 43 -2.24 6.02 2.31
N ILE A 44 -1.16 6.69 1.91
CA ILE A 44 -0.87 7.00 0.50
C ILE A 44 -0.88 5.76 -0.40
N ALA A 45 -0.37 4.63 0.10
CA ALA A 45 -0.30 3.38 -0.67
C ALA A 45 -1.44 2.39 -0.36
N VAL A 46 -2.13 2.53 0.76
CA VAL A 46 -3.05 1.50 1.30
C VAL A 46 -4.52 1.89 1.27
N ALA A 47 -4.85 3.17 1.04
CA ALA A 47 -6.22 3.65 0.92
C ALA A 47 -6.91 3.28 -0.41
N PHE A 48 -8.16 3.73 -0.55
CA PHE A 48 -8.98 3.69 -1.77
C PHE A 48 -9.23 2.27 -2.30
N GLY A 49 -9.51 1.32 -1.41
CA GLY A 49 -9.81 -0.08 -1.76
C GLY A 49 -8.60 -0.99 -1.81
N ARG A 50 -7.39 -0.47 -1.67
CA ARG A 50 -6.16 -1.25 -1.81
C ARG A 50 -6.05 -2.38 -0.78
N THR A 51 -6.47 -2.16 0.46
CA THR A 51 -6.54 -3.17 1.55
C THR A 51 -7.90 -3.85 1.65
N GLY A 52 -8.80 -3.64 0.68
CA GLY A 52 -10.17 -4.16 0.71
C GLY A 52 -11.17 -3.21 1.40
N SER A 53 -10.72 -2.06 1.88
CA SER A 53 -11.56 -1.00 2.45
C SER A 53 -11.18 0.37 1.90
N LEU A 54 -12.07 1.38 2.08
CA LEU A 54 -11.78 2.74 1.62
C LEU A 54 -10.56 3.32 2.34
N PHE A 55 -10.52 3.18 3.66
CA PHE A 55 -9.41 3.61 4.52
C PHE A 55 -9.14 2.56 5.59
N VAL A 56 -7.87 2.33 5.92
CA VAL A 56 -7.44 1.45 7.01
C VAL A 56 -7.89 2.00 8.37
N SER A 57 -7.77 3.30 8.56
CA SER A 57 -8.22 4.00 9.77
C SER A 57 -9.68 3.69 10.09
N ARG A 58 -10.55 3.76 9.09
CA ARG A 58 -11.98 3.44 9.24
C ARG A 58 -12.23 1.94 9.45
N GLN A 59 -11.49 1.08 8.74
CA GLN A 59 -11.63 -0.38 8.85
C GLN A 59 -11.37 -0.88 10.27
N HIS A 60 -10.44 -0.25 10.97
CA HIS A 60 -9.99 -0.69 12.30
C HIS A 60 -10.44 0.24 13.45
N ASP A 61 -11.30 1.21 13.16
CA ASP A 61 -11.79 2.21 14.12
C ASP A 61 -10.64 2.91 14.86
N ILE A 62 -9.69 3.43 14.09
CA ILE A 62 -8.55 4.21 14.57
C ILE A 62 -8.69 5.64 14.07
N ARG A 63 -8.43 6.61 14.96
CA ARG A 63 -8.57 8.03 14.67
C ARG A 63 -7.21 8.72 14.70
N PRO A 64 -6.49 8.75 13.58
CA PRO A 64 -5.23 9.49 13.51
C PRO A 64 -5.49 11.00 13.60
N THR A 65 -4.54 11.75 14.14
CA THR A 65 -4.57 13.22 14.12
C THR A 65 -4.40 13.75 12.70
N PHE A 66 -3.58 13.07 11.89
CA PHE A 66 -3.39 13.38 10.47
C PHE A 66 -3.54 12.13 9.62
N LEU A 67 -4.23 12.26 8.49
CA LEU A 67 -4.39 11.22 7.49
C LEU A 67 -3.85 11.72 6.15
N CYS A 68 -2.74 11.13 5.69
CA CYS A 68 -2.10 11.46 4.43
C CYS A 68 -2.61 10.55 3.31
N LEU A 69 -3.09 11.14 2.22
CA LEU A 69 -3.68 10.46 1.07
C LEU A 69 -3.03 10.95 -0.22
N SER A 70 -2.80 10.04 -1.18
CA SER A 70 -2.31 10.36 -2.51
C SER A 70 -2.56 9.17 -3.45
N LYS A 71 -1.77 8.98 -4.49
CA LYS A 71 -1.79 7.84 -5.44
C LYS A 71 -3.21 7.45 -5.88
N GLY A 72 -3.90 6.61 -5.10
CA GLY A 72 -5.25 6.12 -5.38
C GLY A 72 -6.30 7.21 -5.48
N ILE A 73 -6.09 8.38 -4.90
CA ILE A 73 -7.05 9.49 -4.93
C ILE A 73 -7.35 9.99 -6.36
N THR A 74 -6.38 9.86 -7.27
CA THR A 74 -6.53 10.20 -8.70
C THR A 74 -6.43 8.99 -9.61
N SER A 75 -6.52 7.77 -9.07
CA SER A 75 -6.30 6.50 -9.82
C SER A 75 -4.98 6.48 -10.60
N GLY A 76 -3.99 7.29 -10.20
CA GLY A 76 -2.68 7.39 -10.85
C GLY A 76 -2.61 8.30 -12.08
N TYR A 77 -3.69 8.98 -12.45
CA TYR A 77 -3.71 9.85 -13.63
C TYR A 77 -2.96 11.16 -13.44
N LEU A 78 -3.11 11.80 -12.29
CA LEU A 78 -2.48 13.10 -12.00
C LEU A 78 -1.90 13.11 -10.57
N PRO A 79 -0.80 13.85 -10.35
CA PRO A 79 -0.24 14.00 -9.01
C PRO A 79 -1.16 14.87 -8.14
N LEU A 80 -1.61 14.31 -7.03
CA LEU A 80 -2.37 15.00 -5.99
C LEU A 80 -2.07 14.33 -4.65
N ALA A 81 -1.90 15.15 -3.61
CA ALA A 81 -1.84 14.70 -2.23
C ALA A 81 -2.77 15.54 -1.37
N VAL A 82 -3.33 14.91 -0.35
CA VAL A 82 -4.23 15.53 0.61
C VAL A 82 -3.82 15.10 2.01
N THR A 83 -3.79 16.03 2.95
CA THR A 83 -3.67 15.74 4.38
C THR A 83 -4.94 16.19 5.08
N LEU A 84 -5.66 15.24 5.64
CA LEU A 84 -6.81 15.51 6.50
C LEU A 84 -6.33 15.64 7.94
N THR A 85 -6.97 16.51 8.70
CA THR A 85 -6.66 16.69 10.12
C THR A 85 -7.91 16.99 10.93
N THR A 86 -7.77 17.13 12.25
CA THR A 86 -8.85 17.43 13.17
C THR A 86 -9.15 18.94 13.20
N GLU A 87 -10.35 19.28 13.65
CA GLU A 87 -10.76 20.68 13.87
C GLU A 87 -9.84 21.39 14.89
N GLU A 88 -9.36 20.68 15.89
CA GLU A 88 -8.41 21.20 16.88
C GLU A 88 -7.12 21.70 16.21
N ILE A 89 -6.54 20.89 15.32
CA ILE A 89 -5.32 21.26 14.57
C ILE A 89 -5.60 22.42 13.62
N TYR A 90 -6.74 22.38 12.89
CA TYR A 90 -7.12 23.46 11.99
C TYR A 90 -7.28 24.79 12.74
N SER A 91 -7.96 24.79 13.87
CA SER A 91 -8.21 25.98 14.68
C SER A 91 -6.94 26.61 15.24
N ALA A 92 -5.84 25.86 15.40
CA ALA A 92 -4.55 26.41 15.79
C ALA A 92 -3.97 27.39 14.75
N PHE A 93 -4.39 27.26 13.47
CA PHE A 93 -3.94 28.11 12.37
C PHE A 93 -5.01 29.08 11.87
N TYR A 94 -6.20 29.05 12.47
CA TYR A 94 -7.33 29.89 12.09
C TYR A 94 -7.53 30.99 13.12
N ASP A 95 -7.23 32.23 12.72
CA ASP A 95 -7.35 33.39 13.58
C ASP A 95 -7.48 34.68 12.73
N ASP A 96 -7.67 35.82 13.37
CA ASP A 96 -7.65 37.12 12.72
C ASP A 96 -6.29 37.39 12.05
N TYR A 97 -6.33 38.03 10.88
CA TYR A 97 -5.15 38.29 10.06
C TYR A 97 -3.98 38.91 10.87
N ASN A 98 -4.26 39.80 11.83
CA ASN A 98 -3.24 40.47 12.63
C ASN A 98 -2.46 39.53 13.58
N ASN A 99 -2.97 38.32 13.83
CA ASN A 99 -2.34 37.37 14.75
C ASN A 99 -1.32 36.44 14.06
N TRP A 100 -1.21 36.52 12.73
CA TRP A 100 -0.23 35.80 11.93
C TRP A 100 -0.13 34.27 12.20
N LYS A 101 -1.26 33.62 12.51
CA LYS A 101 -1.32 32.19 12.81
C LYS A 101 -1.52 31.30 11.57
N MET A 102 -1.59 31.88 10.40
CA MET A 102 -1.89 31.15 9.17
C MET A 102 -0.84 30.10 8.85
N PHE A 103 -1.29 28.92 8.40
CA PHE A 103 -0.43 27.88 7.88
C PHE A 103 0.00 28.21 6.45
N ILE A 104 1.17 28.79 6.29
CA ILE A 104 1.71 29.19 4.98
C ILE A 104 2.56 28.05 4.44
N HIS A 105 1.91 27.04 3.87
CA HIS A 105 2.56 25.91 3.21
C HIS A 105 1.82 25.54 1.93
N SER A 106 2.41 25.88 0.79
CA SER A 106 1.82 25.58 -0.51
C SER A 106 2.88 25.58 -1.61
N HIS A 107 2.51 25.10 -2.79
CA HIS A 107 3.27 25.27 -4.03
C HIS A 107 2.31 25.68 -5.15
N SER A 108 2.86 26.09 -6.30
CA SER A 108 2.08 26.63 -7.42
C SER A 108 0.96 25.73 -7.94
N TYR A 109 1.06 24.43 -7.71
CA TYR A 109 0.09 23.44 -8.18
C TYR A 109 -0.88 22.97 -7.08
N SER A 110 -0.87 23.58 -5.89
CA SER A 110 -1.83 23.31 -4.82
C SER A 110 -3.24 23.58 -5.33
N ALA A 111 -4.17 22.68 -5.00
CA ALA A 111 -5.57 22.73 -5.42
C ALA A 111 -5.76 22.82 -6.96
N ASN A 112 -4.87 22.20 -7.73
CA ASN A 112 -4.97 22.12 -9.18
C ASN A 112 -6.35 21.59 -9.60
N PRO A 113 -7.17 22.37 -10.34
CA PRO A 113 -8.55 21.98 -10.65
C PRO A 113 -8.65 20.73 -11.51
N LEU A 114 -7.67 20.45 -12.39
CA LEU A 114 -7.65 19.22 -13.18
C LEU A 114 -7.47 17.99 -12.29
N ALA A 115 -6.49 18.03 -11.37
CA ALA A 115 -6.24 16.95 -10.43
C ALA A 115 -7.42 16.76 -9.46
N CYS A 116 -8.03 17.83 -8.98
CA CYS A 116 -9.22 17.79 -8.15
C CYS A 116 -10.43 17.20 -8.88
N SER A 117 -10.62 17.51 -10.16
CA SER A 117 -11.68 16.92 -10.99
C SER A 117 -11.50 15.41 -11.14
N VAL A 118 -10.28 14.95 -11.45
CA VAL A 118 -9.96 13.52 -11.52
C VAL A 118 -10.18 12.83 -10.16
N ALA A 119 -9.81 13.49 -9.06
CA ALA A 119 -10.04 12.94 -7.72
C ALA A 119 -11.53 12.78 -7.41
N ASN A 120 -12.36 13.77 -7.77
CA ASN A 120 -13.80 13.70 -7.57
C ASN A 120 -14.43 12.54 -8.36
N GLU A 121 -14.03 12.35 -9.62
CA GLU A 121 -14.51 11.22 -10.43
C GLU A 121 -14.02 9.88 -9.87
N THR A 122 -12.76 9.78 -9.44
CA THR A 122 -12.23 8.60 -8.78
C THR A 122 -13.03 8.25 -7.53
N LEU A 123 -13.34 9.23 -6.68
CA LEU A 123 -14.15 9.04 -5.48
C LEU A 123 -15.58 8.61 -5.83
N ALA A 124 -16.18 9.20 -6.88
CA ALA A 124 -17.53 8.81 -7.33
C ALA A 124 -17.58 7.33 -7.76
N ILE A 125 -16.52 6.81 -8.38
CA ILE A 125 -16.40 5.39 -8.76
C ILE A 125 -16.15 4.50 -7.54
N ILE A 126 -15.19 4.84 -6.70
CA ILE A 126 -14.77 3.99 -5.55
C ILE A 126 -15.85 3.94 -4.46
N CYS A 127 -16.62 5.01 -4.29
CA CYS A 127 -17.69 5.08 -3.31
C CYS A 127 -19.01 4.42 -3.78
N GLN A 128 -19.05 3.84 -4.99
CA GLN A 128 -20.20 3.02 -5.42
C GLN A 128 -20.39 1.84 -4.45
N LYS A 129 -21.68 1.55 -4.17
CA LYS A 129 -22.07 0.58 -3.13
C LYS A 129 -21.41 -0.80 -3.29
N ASP A 130 -21.19 -1.25 -4.51
CA ASP A 130 -20.67 -2.58 -4.85
C ASP A 130 -19.15 -2.58 -5.16
N PHE A 131 -18.48 -1.43 -5.18
CA PHE A 131 -17.07 -1.35 -5.56
C PHE A 131 -16.19 -2.25 -4.68
N MET A 132 -16.29 -2.14 -3.36
CA MET A 132 -15.49 -2.92 -2.43
C MET A 132 -15.83 -4.42 -2.49
N SER A 133 -17.09 -4.78 -2.65
CA SER A 133 -17.51 -6.19 -2.75
C SER A 133 -16.97 -6.86 -4.01
N ARG A 134 -16.78 -6.12 -5.11
CA ARG A 134 -16.14 -6.63 -6.34
C ARG A 134 -14.66 -6.95 -6.17
N LEU A 135 -13.99 -6.42 -5.16
CA LEU A 135 -12.59 -6.76 -4.87
C LEU A 135 -12.45 -8.09 -4.12
N THR A 136 -13.46 -8.50 -3.37
CA THR A 136 -13.41 -9.70 -2.52
C THR A 136 -13.00 -10.97 -3.26
N PRO A 137 -13.59 -11.36 -4.43
CA PRO A 137 -13.17 -12.54 -5.16
C PRO A 137 -11.74 -12.43 -5.68
N LYS A 138 -11.33 -11.24 -6.14
CA LYS A 138 -9.96 -10.98 -6.62
C LYS A 138 -8.92 -11.12 -5.51
N ILE A 139 -9.21 -10.58 -4.32
CA ILE A 139 -8.36 -10.71 -3.12
C ILE A 139 -8.21 -12.19 -2.76
N LYS A 140 -9.32 -12.95 -2.76
CA LYS A 140 -9.31 -14.38 -2.47
C LYS A 140 -8.49 -15.17 -3.48
N LEU A 141 -8.72 -14.95 -4.77
CA LEU A 141 -7.98 -15.62 -5.85
C LEU A 141 -6.47 -15.34 -5.75
N MET A 142 -6.08 -14.09 -5.54
CA MET A 142 -4.66 -13.73 -5.40
C MET A 142 -4.03 -14.40 -4.19
N LYS A 143 -4.79 -14.57 -3.08
CA LYS A 143 -4.35 -15.28 -1.88
C LYS A 143 -4.12 -16.76 -2.15
N GLU A 144 -5.07 -17.42 -2.77
CA GLU A 144 -5.01 -18.85 -3.10
C GLU A 144 -3.81 -19.15 -4.01
N LEU A 145 -3.65 -18.39 -5.08
CA LEU A 145 -2.53 -18.57 -6.01
C LEU A 145 -1.17 -18.25 -5.36
N GLY A 146 -1.09 -17.20 -4.55
CA GLY A 146 0.14 -16.84 -3.85
C GLY A 146 0.56 -17.86 -2.80
N GLN A 147 -0.40 -18.41 -2.04
CA GLN A 147 -0.15 -19.50 -1.09
C GLN A 147 0.34 -20.76 -1.80
N GLN A 148 -0.30 -21.14 -2.90
CA GLN A 148 0.13 -22.28 -3.71
C GLN A 148 1.56 -22.11 -4.22
N ILE A 149 1.93 -20.92 -4.72
CA ILE A 149 3.31 -20.65 -5.14
C ILE A 149 4.28 -20.81 -3.97
N ALA A 150 3.92 -20.31 -2.80
CA ALA A 150 4.77 -20.41 -1.62
C ALA A 150 4.91 -21.85 -1.12
N GLU A 151 3.87 -22.66 -1.23
CA GLU A 151 3.91 -24.07 -0.86
C GLU A 151 4.76 -24.89 -1.82
N ASP A 152 4.56 -24.71 -3.13
CA ASP A 152 5.20 -25.49 -4.18
C ASP A 152 6.69 -25.11 -4.42
N SER A 153 7.08 -23.88 -4.09
CA SER A 153 8.42 -23.37 -4.38
C SER A 153 9.35 -23.50 -3.17
N ARG A 154 10.50 -24.13 -3.37
CA ARG A 154 11.60 -24.16 -2.39
C ARG A 154 12.29 -22.79 -2.20
N TRP A 155 12.08 -21.89 -3.17
CA TRP A 155 12.70 -20.57 -3.20
C TRP A 155 11.83 -19.46 -2.62
N CYS A 156 10.59 -19.79 -2.23
CA CYS A 156 9.68 -18.83 -1.58
C CYS A 156 9.68 -19.05 -0.05
N GLY A 157 10.31 -18.14 0.68
CA GLY A 157 10.38 -18.17 2.14
C GLY A 157 9.13 -17.65 2.83
N GLU A 158 8.38 -16.78 2.14
CA GLU A 158 7.15 -16.21 2.67
C GLU A 158 6.25 -15.68 1.54
N PHE A 159 4.94 -15.94 1.66
CA PHE A 159 3.91 -15.19 0.96
C PHE A 159 3.14 -14.37 1.98
N ARG A 160 2.93 -13.09 1.69
CA ARG A 160 2.14 -12.18 2.52
C ARG A 160 1.21 -11.34 1.67
N GLN A 161 0.04 -11.04 2.22
CA GLN A 161 -1.00 -10.30 1.50
C GLN A 161 -1.88 -9.50 2.45
N GLU A 162 -2.20 -8.26 2.04
CA GLU A 162 -3.26 -7.45 2.63
C GLU A 162 -4.08 -6.82 1.50
N GLY A 163 -5.33 -7.25 1.37
CA GLY A 163 -6.20 -6.84 0.27
C GLY A 163 -5.60 -7.16 -1.11
N MET A 164 -5.44 -6.15 -1.94
CA MET A 164 -4.84 -6.22 -3.28
C MET A 164 -3.35 -5.86 -3.29
N ILE A 165 -2.68 -6.01 -2.15
CA ILE A 165 -1.22 -5.94 -2.02
C ILE A 165 -0.73 -7.31 -1.62
N ALA A 166 0.17 -7.91 -2.40
CA ALA A 166 0.79 -9.17 -2.05
C ALA A 166 2.30 -9.17 -2.35
N ALA A 167 3.02 -10.09 -1.72
CA ALA A 167 4.45 -10.25 -1.95
C ALA A 167 4.89 -11.69 -1.75
N LEU A 168 5.84 -12.12 -2.58
CA LEU A 168 6.61 -13.35 -2.45
C LEU A 168 8.04 -12.96 -2.07
N GLU A 169 8.52 -13.43 -0.95
CA GLU A 169 9.90 -13.23 -0.51
C GLU A 169 10.77 -14.40 -0.96
N LEU A 170 11.73 -14.11 -1.84
CA LEU A 170 12.63 -15.12 -2.38
C LEU A 170 13.78 -15.36 -1.41
N VAL A 171 14.12 -16.61 -1.19
CA VAL A 171 15.16 -17.05 -0.28
C VAL A 171 16.01 -18.17 -0.88
N LYS A 172 17.28 -18.21 -0.52
CA LYS A 172 18.20 -19.29 -0.92
C LYS A 172 17.92 -20.59 -0.18
N ASN A 173 17.42 -20.48 1.04
CA ASN A 173 17.01 -21.61 1.85
C ASN A 173 15.75 -21.27 2.61
N LYS A 174 14.69 -22.08 2.39
CA LYS A 174 13.35 -21.87 2.94
C LYS A 174 13.28 -22.15 4.46
N ASP A 175 14.05 -23.11 4.96
CA ASP A 175 13.95 -23.57 6.36
C ASP A 175 14.46 -22.50 7.35
N ASN A 176 15.54 -21.82 6.97
CA ASN A 176 16.13 -20.76 7.79
C ASN A 176 15.94 -19.35 7.23
N LYS A 177 15.16 -19.22 6.14
CA LYS A 177 14.91 -17.94 5.43
C LYS A 177 16.21 -17.23 5.02
N GLN A 178 17.26 -17.97 4.66
CA GLN A 178 18.52 -17.38 4.25
C GLN A 178 18.31 -16.58 2.95
N PRO A 179 18.66 -15.27 2.92
CA PRO A 179 18.54 -14.45 1.72
C PRO A 179 19.57 -14.87 0.66
N PHE A 180 19.32 -14.50 -0.59
CA PHE A 180 20.34 -14.54 -1.62
C PHE A 180 21.41 -13.46 -1.39
N PRO A 181 22.65 -13.64 -1.87
CA PRO A 181 23.62 -12.55 -1.95
C PRO A 181 23.03 -11.38 -2.76
N ILE A 182 23.22 -10.15 -2.28
CA ILE A 182 22.61 -8.96 -2.90
C ILE A 182 23.11 -8.74 -4.36
N GLU A 183 24.34 -9.16 -4.63
CA GLU A 183 24.97 -9.13 -5.96
C GLU A 183 24.28 -10.04 -6.97
N ASP A 184 23.60 -11.11 -6.53
CA ASP A 184 22.90 -12.03 -7.39
C ASP A 184 21.66 -11.38 -8.04
N ARG A 185 21.10 -10.34 -7.42
CA ARG A 185 19.96 -9.55 -7.91
C ARG A 185 18.81 -10.44 -8.40
N VAL A 186 18.47 -11.46 -7.63
CA VAL A 186 17.54 -12.52 -8.04
C VAL A 186 16.17 -11.97 -8.40
N GLY A 187 15.62 -11.10 -7.57
CA GLY A 187 14.33 -10.47 -7.89
C GLY A 187 14.36 -9.68 -9.20
N TYR A 188 15.47 -9.01 -9.51
CA TYR A 188 15.63 -8.30 -10.78
C TYR A 188 15.70 -9.26 -11.98
N LYS A 189 16.35 -10.40 -11.85
CA LYS A 189 16.37 -11.43 -12.92
C LYS A 189 14.97 -11.99 -13.17
N VAL A 190 14.19 -12.26 -12.12
CA VAL A 190 12.78 -12.68 -12.24
C VAL A 190 11.95 -11.61 -12.95
N TYR A 191 12.12 -10.34 -12.63
CA TYR A 191 11.47 -9.23 -13.32
C TYR A 191 11.82 -9.20 -14.82
N LEU A 192 13.09 -9.33 -15.20
CA LEU A 192 13.51 -9.34 -16.60
C LEU A 192 12.90 -10.52 -17.38
N GLU A 193 12.80 -11.67 -16.75
CA GLU A 193 12.17 -12.84 -17.36
C GLU A 193 10.66 -12.66 -17.54
N ALA A 194 9.99 -12.03 -16.57
CA ALA A 194 8.58 -11.71 -16.66
C ALA A 194 8.25 -10.70 -17.77
N LEU A 195 9.13 -9.71 -17.97
CA LEU A 195 8.99 -8.75 -19.09
C LEU A 195 8.96 -9.43 -20.45
N LYS A 196 9.77 -10.47 -20.69
CA LYS A 196 9.76 -11.24 -21.94
C LYS A 196 8.41 -11.93 -22.18
N ARG A 197 7.63 -12.15 -21.12
CA ARG A 197 6.31 -12.79 -21.14
C ARG A 197 5.16 -11.77 -21.06
N GLY A 198 5.46 -10.47 -21.19
CA GLY A 198 4.47 -9.39 -21.20
C GLY A 198 3.92 -9.04 -19.81
N VAL A 199 4.56 -9.49 -18.71
CA VAL A 199 4.14 -9.17 -17.36
C VAL A 199 5.18 -8.28 -16.67
N PHE A 200 4.73 -7.11 -16.20
CA PHE A 200 5.57 -6.16 -15.49
C PHE A 200 5.53 -6.44 -13.98
N LEU A 201 6.45 -7.26 -13.50
CA LEU A 201 6.66 -7.47 -12.06
C LEU A 201 7.66 -6.43 -11.54
N ARG A 202 7.51 -6.05 -10.28
CA ARG A 202 8.46 -5.14 -9.62
C ARG A 202 9.13 -5.84 -8.44
N PRO A 203 10.46 -5.89 -8.37
CA PRO A 203 11.17 -6.37 -7.20
C PRO A 203 11.54 -5.24 -6.24
N LEU A 204 11.56 -5.55 -4.95
CA LEU A 204 12.26 -4.81 -3.90
C LEU A 204 13.35 -5.74 -3.33
N GLY A 205 14.56 -5.68 -3.90
CA GLY A 205 15.55 -6.71 -3.66
C GLY A 205 15.03 -8.08 -4.11
N ASP A 206 14.94 -9.03 -3.20
CA ASP A 206 14.41 -10.38 -3.45
C ASP A 206 12.92 -10.54 -3.11
N VAL A 207 12.21 -9.44 -2.91
CA VAL A 207 10.75 -9.44 -2.71
C VAL A 207 10.07 -9.09 -4.02
N ILE A 208 9.37 -10.05 -4.61
CA ILE A 208 8.48 -9.81 -5.76
C ILE A 208 7.12 -9.40 -5.22
N TYR A 209 6.68 -8.18 -5.51
CA TYR A 209 5.40 -7.71 -5.02
C TYR A 209 4.39 -7.43 -6.13
N PHE A 210 3.11 -7.54 -5.77
CA PHE A 210 1.96 -7.41 -6.63
C PHE A 210 1.05 -6.31 -6.09
N ILE A 211 0.88 -5.25 -6.88
CA ILE A 211 -0.06 -4.15 -6.61
C ILE A 211 -0.77 -3.84 -7.95
N PRO A 212 -1.59 -4.77 -8.46
CA PRO A 212 -2.26 -4.57 -9.74
C PRO A 212 -3.32 -3.47 -9.65
N PRO A 213 -3.75 -2.87 -10.78
CA PRO A 213 -4.92 -2.00 -10.81
C PRO A 213 -6.13 -2.70 -10.20
N LEU A 214 -6.99 -1.97 -9.47
CA LEU A 214 -8.17 -2.58 -8.83
C LEU A 214 -9.20 -3.11 -9.83
N VAL A 215 -9.14 -2.64 -11.08
CA VAL A 215 -9.98 -3.11 -12.19
C VAL A 215 -9.50 -4.41 -12.84
N ILE A 216 -8.30 -4.91 -12.47
CA ILE A 216 -7.74 -6.16 -13.02
C ILE A 216 -8.78 -7.29 -12.97
N SER A 217 -8.86 -8.12 -14.01
CA SER A 217 -9.72 -9.30 -14.05
C SER A 217 -9.11 -10.49 -13.31
N GLU A 218 -9.92 -11.48 -12.98
CA GLU A 218 -9.45 -12.72 -12.35
C GLU A 218 -8.53 -13.53 -13.29
N GLU A 219 -8.76 -13.45 -14.59
CA GLU A 219 -7.90 -14.06 -15.61
C GLU A 219 -6.52 -13.40 -15.65
N GLU A 220 -6.48 -12.06 -15.60
CA GLU A 220 -5.22 -11.32 -15.55
C GLU A 220 -4.46 -11.56 -14.23
N ILE A 221 -5.15 -11.68 -13.09
CA ILE A 221 -4.53 -12.11 -11.82
C ILE A 221 -3.90 -13.49 -11.96
N THR A 222 -4.64 -14.45 -12.56
CA THR A 222 -4.15 -15.81 -12.78
C THR A 222 -2.92 -15.79 -13.67
N THR A 223 -2.94 -15.04 -14.76
CA THR A 223 -1.81 -14.90 -15.69
C THR A 223 -0.60 -14.29 -14.99
N MET A 224 -0.79 -13.20 -14.22
CA MET A 224 0.27 -12.53 -13.47
C MET A 224 0.94 -13.46 -12.47
N MET A 225 0.16 -14.18 -11.66
CA MET A 225 0.67 -15.08 -10.63
C MET A 225 1.36 -16.31 -11.23
N LYS A 226 0.77 -16.90 -12.28
CA LYS A 226 1.38 -18.02 -13.04
C LYS A 226 2.70 -17.61 -13.65
N THR A 227 2.76 -16.46 -14.30
CA THR A 227 4.00 -15.94 -14.90
C THR A 227 5.07 -15.72 -13.83
N ALA A 228 4.72 -15.17 -12.68
CA ALA A 228 5.68 -15.02 -11.57
C ALA A 228 6.28 -16.37 -11.15
N ARG A 229 5.44 -17.39 -10.95
CA ARG A 229 5.87 -18.76 -10.60
C ARG A 229 6.84 -19.33 -11.64
N GLU A 230 6.47 -19.24 -12.92
CA GLU A 230 7.28 -19.77 -14.02
C GLU A 230 8.63 -19.04 -14.15
N CYS A 231 8.64 -17.72 -13.99
CA CYS A 231 9.87 -16.93 -14.02
C CYS A 231 10.79 -17.24 -12.84
N MET A 232 10.22 -17.46 -11.65
CA MET A 232 10.98 -17.92 -10.49
C MET A 232 11.66 -19.26 -10.77
N ALA A 233 10.95 -20.23 -11.35
CA ALA A 233 11.51 -21.53 -11.70
C ALA A 233 12.65 -21.39 -12.74
N VAL A 234 12.46 -20.61 -13.81
CA VAL A 234 13.50 -20.40 -14.83
C VAL A 234 14.77 -19.74 -14.30
N VAL A 235 14.63 -18.86 -13.32
CA VAL A 235 15.77 -18.07 -12.77
C VAL A 235 16.51 -18.83 -11.67
N LEU A 236 15.80 -19.69 -10.93
CA LEU A 236 16.30 -20.27 -9.67
C LEU A 236 16.55 -21.78 -9.73
N ASP A 237 15.96 -22.51 -10.67
CA ASP A 237 16.20 -23.93 -10.94
C ASP A 237 17.30 -24.10 -11.98
#